data_4ff0173a3f45d6e4cbe75b9d23b7b6c9
#
_entry.id   4ff0173a3f45d6e4cbe75b9d23b7b6c9
#
_cell.length_a   1.000
_cell.length_b   1.000
_cell.length_c   1.000
_cell.angle_alpha   90.00
_cell.angle_beta   90.00
_cell.angle_gamma   90.00
#
_symmetry.space_group_name_H-M   'P 1'
#
loop_
_entity.id
_entity.type
_entity.pdbx_description
1 polymer ?
#
loop_
_entity_poly.entity_id
_entity_poly.type
_entity_poly.pdbx_seq_one_letter_code
_entity_poly.pdbx_strand_id
1 'polypeptide(L)'
;MNGTIENSGTTIFSVDAEHGGLRISIVFIFVAIWLGLFVVLNSLISSEGVNILAIIVSFAATALITQQIERLLKTRWPSGRAVEVQPDQIRIVKRNQVQHEINPEQRVNVLLWRFKIARRSRVPKGWFMVACALEQEDHYIPVYTFMSPDEFDKLNATPHFPLLQSKKELEKEGRENMRLAGEQRRLHIAENIRWMEGAEMTTDDFKQFITRLQEQFPQWMPAVI
;
A
#
# COMPACT_ATOMS: atom_id res chain seq x y z
N MET A 1 -13.16 -3.74 8.47
CA MET A 1 -13.39 -4.75 7.42
C MET A 1 -13.64 -3.98 6.13
N ASN A 2 -12.60 -3.73 5.35
CA ASN A 2 -12.74 -3.28 3.97
C ASN A 2 -12.97 -4.56 3.16
N GLY A 3 -14.21 -4.81 2.76
CA GLY A 3 -14.58 -6.08 2.16
C GLY A 3 -14.39 -6.04 0.65
N THR A 4 -13.83 -7.10 0.12
CA THR A 4 -13.95 -7.46 -1.28
C THR A 4 -15.43 -7.65 -1.59
N ILE A 5 -15.97 -6.87 -2.52
CA ILE A 5 -17.37 -7.01 -2.99
C ILE A 5 -17.31 -7.81 -4.30
N GLU A 6 -17.86 -9.00 -4.28
CA GLU A 6 -17.99 -9.83 -5.48
C GLU A 6 -19.40 -9.69 -6.03
N ASN A 7 -19.50 -9.15 -7.24
CA ASN A 7 -20.78 -8.94 -7.93
C ASN A 7 -20.64 -9.48 -9.36
N SER A 8 -21.42 -10.53 -9.71
CA SER A 8 -21.60 -11.06 -11.10
C SER A 8 -20.34 -11.01 -11.98
N GLY A 9 -19.19 -11.50 -11.51
CA GLY A 9 -17.94 -11.50 -12.28
C GLY A 9 -17.02 -10.29 -12.07
N THR A 10 -17.46 -9.25 -11.36
CA THR A 10 -16.65 -8.10 -10.98
C THR A 10 -16.15 -8.27 -9.55
N THR A 11 -14.84 -8.20 -9.36
CA THR A 11 -14.22 -8.16 -8.02
C THR A 11 -13.66 -6.77 -7.74
N ILE A 12 -14.08 -6.17 -6.63
CA ILE A 12 -13.70 -4.81 -6.24
C ILE A 12 -12.83 -4.88 -4.98
N PHE A 13 -11.63 -4.32 -5.06
CA PHE A 13 -10.68 -4.22 -3.97
C PHE A 13 -10.56 -2.77 -3.52
N SER A 14 -10.93 -2.48 -2.28
CA SER A 14 -10.71 -1.15 -1.70
C SER A 14 -9.22 -0.94 -1.42
N VAL A 15 -8.67 0.20 -1.87
CA VAL A 15 -7.25 0.49 -1.73
C VAL A 15 -6.99 1.78 -0.94
N ASP A 16 -5.73 1.98 -0.54
CA ASP A 16 -5.27 3.20 0.14
C ASP A 16 -6.05 3.51 1.42
N ALA A 17 -6.26 2.50 2.27
CA ALA A 17 -6.96 2.67 3.55
C ALA A 17 -6.36 3.81 4.41
N GLU A 18 -5.07 4.08 4.27
CA GLU A 18 -4.34 5.17 4.94
C GLU A 18 -4.07 6.34 3.98
N HIS A 19 -5.10 6.90 3.37
CA HIS A 19 -4.94 8.03 2.45
C HIS A 19 -4.46 9.33 3.14
N GLY A 20 -3.86 10.24 2.38
CA GLY A 20 -3.23 11.46 2.91
C GLY A 20 -4.17 12.35 3.71
N GLY A 21 -5.44 12.48 3.31
CA GLY A 21 -6.45 13.25 4.05
C GLY A 21 -6.69 12.71 5.45
N LEU A 22 -6.80 11.39 5.60
CA LEU A 22 -6.95 10.73 6.91
C LEU A 22 -5.74 11.00 7.82
N ARG A 23 -4.52 10.89 7.29
CA ARG A 23 -3.29 11.16 8.05
C ARG A 23 -3.21 12.59 8.56
N ILE A 24 -3.49 13.56 7.69
CA ILE A 24 -3.50 14.97 8.06
C ILE A 24 -4.55 15.23 9.14
N SER A 25 -5.76 14.70 8.97
CA SER A 25 -6.83 14.85 9.96
C SER A 25 -6.47 14.26 11.32
N ILE A 26 -5.81 13.09 11.36
CA ILE A 26 -5.36 12.47 12.63
C ILE A 26 -4.35 13.38 13.34
N VAL A 27 -3.42 14.02 12.60
CA VAL A 27 -2.47 14.96 13.21
C VAL A 27 -3.19 16.18 13.82
N PHE A 28 -4.14 16.77 13.09
CA PHE A 28 -4.94 17.88 13.62
C PHE A 28 -5.77 17.49 14.84
N ILE A 29 -6.41 16.33 14.81
CA ILE A 29 -7.17 15.79 15.94
C ILE A 29 -6.25 15.57 17.14
N PHE A 30 -5.07 14.99 16.92
CA PHE A 30 -4.08 14.81 17.99
C PHE A 30 -3.72 16.12 18.66
N VAL A 31 -3.34 17.14 17.87
CA VAL A 31 -2.94 18.44 18.40
C VAL A 31 -4.10 19.12 19.16
N ALA A 32 -5.30 19.09 18.60
CA ALA A 32 -6.48 19.70 19.24
C ALA A 32 -6.84 19.03 20.59
N ILE A 33 -6.84 17.69 20.63
CA ILE A 33 -7.10 16.93 21.87
C ILE A 33 -6.00 17.18 22.89
N TRP A 34 -4.73 17.15 22.45
CA TRP A 34 -3.60 17.37 23.35
C TRP A 34 -3.65 18.77 24.00
N LEU A 35 -3.86 19.82 23.21
CA LEU A 35 -3.99 21.19 23.74
C LEU A 35 -5.18 21.31 24.71
N GLY A 36 -6.34 20.74 24.37
CA GLY A 36 -7.51 20.76 25.23
C GLY A 36 -7.28 20.04 26.57
N LEU A 37 -6.74 18.81 26.52
CA LEU A 37 -6.41 18.06 27.73
C LEU A 37 -5.32 18.74 28.57
N PHE A 38 -4.30 19.31 27.90
CA PHE A 38 -3.24 20.04 28.61
C PHE A 38 -3.83 21.23 29.38
N VAL A 39 -4.65 22.07 28.76
CA VAL A 39 -5.27 23.22 29.43
C VAL A 39 -6.08 22.77 30.64
N VAL A 40 -6.92 21.75 30.47
CA VAL A 40 -7.75 21.21 31.56
C VAL A 40 -6.90 20.66 32.70
N LEU A 41 -5.94 19.78 32.40
CA LEU A 41 -5.09 19.19 33.43
C LEU A 41 -4.18 20.21 34.12
N ASN A 42 -3.64 21.16 33.36
CA ASN A 42 -2.78 22.20 33.94
C ASN A 42 -3.58 23.10 34.91
N SER A 43 -4.82 23.45 34.58
CA SER A 43 -5.68 24.23 35.47
C SER A 43 -6.12 23.50 36.74
N LEU A 44 -6.17 22.14 36.69
CA LEU A 44 -6.52 21.32 37.84
C LEU A 44 -5.33 21.07 38.78
N ILE A 45 -4.11 20.98 38.23
CA ILE A 45 -2.91 20.59 38.97
C ILE A 45 -2.14 21.80 39.50
N SER A 46 -2.14 22.92 38.75
CA SER A 46 -1.36 24.10 39.07
C SER A 46 -2.20 25.36 38.95
N SER A 47 -2.17 26.20 39.98
CA SER A 47 -2.75 27.53 39.95
C SER A 47 -1.80 28.58 39.33
N GLU A 48 -0.51 28.27 39.25
CA GLU A 48 0.52 29.18 38.74
C GLU A 48 1.48 28.46 37.76
N GLY A 49 1.47 28.90 36.51
CA GLY A 49 2.45 28.46 35.50
C GLY A 49 2.15 27.12 34.82
N VAL A 50 3.14 26.61 34.11
CA VAL A 50 3.07 25.38 33.31
C VAL A 50 3.58 24.20 34.13
N ASN A 51 2.75 23.16 34.29
CA ASN A 51 3.12 21.94 34.99
C ASN A 51 3.59 20.85 34.01
N ILE A 52 4.83 20.38 34.21
CA ILE A 52 5.43 19.33 33.38
C ILE A 52 4.65 18.02 33.44
N LEU A 53 4.09 17.67 34.61
CA LEU A 53 3.27 16.46 34.75
C LEU A 53 2.00 16.56 33.91
N ALA A 54 1.37 17.73 33.84
CA ALA A 54 0.21 17.95 32.97
C ALA A 54 0.55 17.74 31.48
N ILE A 55 1.74 18.17 31.05
CA ILE A 55 2.19 17.93 29.66
C ILE A 55 2.33 16.42 29.38
N ILE A 56 3.02 15.68 30.26
CA ILE A 56 3.27 14.25 30.05
C ILE A 56 1.96 13.46 30.06
N VAL A 57 1.10 13.69 31.04
CA VAL A 57 -0.17 12.97 31.18
C VAL A 57 -1.12 13.29 30.02
N SER A 58 -1.24 14.58 29.64
CA SER A 58 -2.08 14.96 28.50
C SER A 58 -1.58 14.35 27.18
N PHE A 59 -0.26 14.30 26.95
CA PHE A 59 0.31 13.68 25.76
C PHE A 59 0.03 12.17 25.70
N ALA A 60 0.25 11.45 26.80
CA ALA A 60 -0.01 10.01 26.87
C ALA A 60 -1.50 9.68 26.68
N ALA A 61 -2.39 10.41 27.35
CA ALA A 61 -3.82 10.24 27.19
C ALA A 61 -4.29 10.54 25.76
N THR A 62 -3.77 11.63 25.14
CA THR A 62 -4.06 11.97 23.76
C THR A 62 -3.62 10.87 22.80
N ALA A 63 -2.45 10.28 23.00
CA ALA A 63 -1.96 9.20 22.14
C ALA A 63 -2.92 7.99 22.14
N LEU A 64 -3.43 7.61 23.31
CA LEU A 64 -4.39 6.50 23.44
C LEU A 64 -5.74 6.84 22.77
N ILE A 65 -6.26 8.04 23.01
CA ILE A 65 -7.54 8.51 22.42
C ILE A 65 -7.41 8.57 20.90
N THR A 66 -6.33 9.18 20.38
CA THR A 66 -6.12 9.31 18.93
C THR A 66 -5.99 7.96 18.25
N GLN A 67 -5.36 6.97 18.90
CA GLN A 67 -5.28 5.61 18.37
C GLN A 67 -6.68 4.97 18.18
N GLN A 68 -7.60 5.20 19.08
CA GLN A 68 -8.98 4.70 18.94
C GLN A 68 -9.74 5.44 17.83
N ILE A 69 -9.57 6.77 17.77
CA ILE A 69 -10.19 7.59 16.72
C ILE A 69 -9.65 7.17 15.34
N GLU A 70 -8.34 6.93 15.22
CA GLU A 70 -7.73 6.45 13.97
C GLU A 70 -8.36 5.14 13.49
N ARG A 71 -8.56 4.16 14.40
CA ARG A 71 -9.21 2.90 14.06
C ARG A 71 -10.63 3.11 13.54
N LEU A 72 -11.41 3.98 14.19
CA LEU A 72 -12.75 4.32 13.75
C LEU A 72 -12.77 5.06 12.41
N LEU A 73 -11.86 5.99 12.20
CA LEU A 73 -11.77 6.73 10.94
C LEU A 73 -11.37 5.83 9.77
N LYS A 74 -10.44 4.91 9.95
CA LYS A 74 -10.04 3.94 8.91
C LYS A 74 -11.22 3.10 8.40
N THR A 75 -12.18 2.78 9.27
CA THR A 75 -13.38 2.01 8.88
C THR A 75 -14.48 2.87 8.27
N ARG A 76 -14.60 4.14 8.68
CA ARG A 76 -15.70 5.02 8.29
C ARG A 76 -15.36 6.00 7.17
N TRP A 77 -14.09 6.21 6.92
CA TRP A 77 -13.61 7.15 5.91
C TRP A 77 -12.73 6.46 4.87
N PRO A 78 -13.33 5.70 3.94
CA PRO A 78 -12.59 5.04 2.87
C PRO A 78 -11.95 6.08 1.94
N SER A 79 -10.84 5.71 1.31
CA SER A 79 -10.14 6.55 0.32
C SER A 79 -11.03 6.95 -0.87
N GLY A 80 -12.06 6.15 -1.12
CA GLY A 80 -12.89 6.24 -2.33
C GLY A 80 -12.14 5.80 -3.59
N ARG A 81 -10.98 5.11 -3.41
CA ARG A 81 -10.20 4.52 -4.49
C ARG A 81 -10.32 3.00 -4.43
N ALA A 82 -10.52 2.37 -5.57
CA ALA A 82 -10.65 0.92 -5.68
C ALA A 82 -9.97 0.40 -6.96
N VAL A 83 -9.54 -0.85 -6.90
CA VAL A 83 -9.14 -1.63 -8.07
C VAL A 83 -10.30 -2.56 -8.40
N GLU A 84 -10.80 -2.47 -9.62
CA GLU A 84 -11.86 -3.31 -10.14
C GLU A 84 -11.28 -4.28 -11.17
N VAL A 85 -11.53 -5.56 -10.95
CA VAL A 85 -11.13 -6.64 -11.87
C VAL A 85 -12.38 -7.22 -12.48
N GLN A 86 -12.52 -7.07 -13.79
CA GLN A 86 -13.60 -7.59 -14.62
C GLN A 86 -13.00 -8.46 -15.73
N PRO A 87 -13.78 -9.35 -16.35
CA PRO A 87 -13.28 -10.19 -17.45
C PRO A 87 -12.80 -9.40 -18.66
N ASP A 88 -13.40 -8.25 -18.92
CA ASP A 88 -13.17 -7.38 -20.08
C ASP A 88 -12.33 -6.14 -19.78
N GLN A 89 -12.14 -5.81 -18.51
CA GLN A 89 -11.36 -4.63 -18.13
C GLN A 89 -10.81 -4.73 -16.70
N ILE A 90 -9.62 -4.15 -16.48
CA ILE A 90 -9.07 -3.93 -15.15
C ILE A 90 -8.83 -2.44 -15.01
N ARG A 91 -9.34 -1.84 -13.93
CA ARG A 91 -9.25 -0.39 -13.76
C ARG A 91 -9.01 0.04 -12.31
N ILE A 92 -8.38 1.18 -12.17
CA ILE A 92 -8.34 1.93 -10.91
C ILE A 92 -9.39 3.03 -11.01
N VAL A 93 -10.33 3.03 -10.07
CA VAL A 93 -11.36 4.06 -9.97
C VAL A 93 -11.17 4.87 -8.69
N LYS A 94 -11.48 6.17 -8.74
CA LYS A 94 -11.51 7.06 -7.59
C LYS A 94 -12.80 7.88 -7.63
N ARG A 95 -13.67 7.67 -6.64
CA ARG A 95 -14.98 8.36 -6.56
C ARG A 95 -15.76 8.28 -7.88
N ASN A 96 -15.84 7.09 -8.45
CA ASN A 96 -16.51 6.79 -9.74
C ASN A 96 -15.83 7.38 -10.99
N GLN A 97 -14.61 7.93 -10.88
CA GLN A 97 -13.82 8.36 -12.03
C GLN A 97 -12.72 7.33 -12.29
N VAL A 98 -12.61 6.86 -13.53
CA VAL A 98 -11.54 5.96 -13.96
C VAL A 98 -10.24 6.76 -14.01
N GLN A 99 -9.22 6.29 -13.28
CA GLN A 99 -7.87 6.87 -13.29
C GLN A 99 -6.98 6.15 -14.30
N HIS A 100 -7.01 4.82 -14.28
CA HIS A 100 -6.25 3.94 -15.16
C HIS A 100 -7.12 2.77 -15.55
N GLU A 101 -6.97 2.33 -16.79
CA GLU A 101 -7.71 1.20 -17.35
C GLU A 101 -6.77 0.36 -18.23
N ILE A 102 -6.93 -0.95 -18.17
CA ILE A 102 -6.23 -1.94 -18.98
C ILE A 102 -7.27 -2.85 -19.61
N ASN A 103 -7.13 -3.03 -20.94
CA ASN A 103 -7.96 -3.94 -21.70
C ASN A 103 -7.30 -5.33 -21.79
N PRO A 104 -7.90 -6.38 -21.19
CA PRO A 104 -7.35 -7.73 -21.20
C PRO A 104 -7.28 -8.39 -22.59
N GLU A 105 -8.01 -7.91 -23.57
CA GLU A 105 -7.96 -8.43 -24.95
C GLU A 105 -6.65 -8.08 -25.68
N GLN A 106 -5.97 -7.05 -25.18
CA GLN A 106 -4.66 -6.63 -25.70
C GLN A 106 -3.55 -7.27 -24.91
N ARG A 107 -2.31 -7.15 -25.43
CA ARG A 107 -1.14 -7.67 -24.74
C ARG A 107 -0.88 -6.92 -23.44
N VAL A 108 -0.93 -7.64 -22.33
CA VAL A 108 -0.60 -7.14 -21.00
C VAL A 108 0.64 -7.84 -20.49
N ASN A 109 1.59 -7.08 -19.94
CA ASN A 109 2.73 -7.62 -19.24
C ASN A 109 2.49 -7.50 -17.73
N VAL A 110 2.73 -8.58 -16.98
CA VAL A 110 2.68 -8.57 -15.52
C VAL A 110 4.09 -8.44 -14.98
N LEU A 111 4.34 -7.36 -14.27
CA LEU A 111 5.60 -7.08 -13.60
C LEU A 111 5.43 -7.34 -12.11
N LEU A 112 6.21 -8.27 -11.59
CA LEU A 112 6.21 -8.63 -10.18
C LEU A 112 7.56 -8.28 -9.57
N TRP A 113 7.57 -7.70 -8.38
CA TRP A 113 8.83 -7.45 -7.66
C TRP A 113 8.60 -7.31 -6.17
N ARG A 114 9.70 -7.39 -5.45
CA ARG A 114 9.74 -7.11 -4.01
C ARG A 114 11.03 -6.40 -3.64
N PHE A 115 11.01 -5.69 -2.51
CA PHE A 115 12.22 -5.28 -1.83
C PHE A 115 12.02 -5.24 -0.32
N LYS A 116 13.14 -5.35 0.42
CA LYS A 116 13.12 -5.33 1.88
C LYS A 116 13.14 -3.90 2.40
N ILE A 117 12.30 -3.60 3.37
CA ILE A 117 12.27 -2.30 4.02
C ILE A 117 13.51 -2.14 4.90
N ALA A 118 14.40 -1.24 4.49
CA ALA A 118 15.68 -1.01 5.16
C ALA A 118 15.55 -0.08 6.38
N ARG A 119 14.67 0.92 6.30
CA ARG A 119 14.47 1.91 7.34
C ARG A 119 13.08 1.81 7.92
N ARG A 120 12.99 1.94 9.24
CA ARG A 120 11.69 1.96 9.92
C ARG A 120 10.96 3.26 9.56
N SER A 121 9.75 3.11 9.07
CA SER A 121 8.77 4.18 8.89
C SER A 121 7.46 3.75 9.54
N ARG A 122 6.34 3.87 8.86
CA ARG A 122 5.06 3.25 9.28
C ARG A 122 5.09 1.71 9.22
N VAL A 123 6.00 1.16 8.39
CA VAL A 123 6.19 -0.29 8.22
C VAL A 123 7.44 -0.73 9.01
N PRO A 124 7.41 -1.84 9.74
CA PRO A 124 8.55 -2.34 10.47
C PRO A 124 9.76 -2.62 9.56
N LYS A 125 10.98 -2.36 10.07
CA LYS A 125 12.20 -2.74 9.37
C LYS A 125 12.25 -4.26 9.16
N GLY A 126 12.65 -4.68 7.97
CA GLY A 126 12.78 -6.09 7.62
C GLY A 126 11.55 -6.68 6.92
N TRP A 127 10.42 -5.98 6.91
CA TRP A 127 9.27 -6.35 6.10
C TRP A 127 9.58 -6.20 4.62
N PHE A 128 8.77 -6.86 3.80
CA PHE A 128 8.83 -6.72 2.35
C PHE A 128 7.74 -5.77 1.85
N MET A 129 8.09 -4.91 0.92
CA MET A 129 7.14 -4.37 -0.02
C MET A 129 7.06 -5.36 -1.19
N VAL A 130 5.85 -5.79 -1.52
CA VAL A 130 5.56 -6.72 -2.61
C VAL A 130 4.61 -6.04 -3.56
N ALA A 131 4.91 -6.05 -4.84
CA ALA A 131 4.13 -5.35 -5.85
C ALA A 131 3.88 -6.18 -7.10
N CYS A 132 2.75 -5.88 -7.71
CA CYS A 132 2.34 -6.36 -9.02
C CYS A 132 1.94 -5.13 -9.85
N ALA A 133 2.50 -4.94 -11.02
CA ALA A 133 2.02 -3.95 -11.96
C ALA A 133 1.58 -4.62 -13.25
N LEU A 134 0.40 -4.25 -13.72
CA LEU A 134 -0.07 -4.56 -15.05
C LEU A 134 0.38 -3.43 -15.98
N GLU A 135 1.13 -3.80 -17.03
CA GLU A 135 1.69 -2.87 -18.00
C GLU A 135 1.05 -3.13 -19.37
N GLN A 136 0.47 -2.11 -19.95
CA GLN A 136 -0.07 -2.12 -21.30
C GLN A 136 0.37 -0.84 -22.01
N GLU A 137 1.31 -0.94 -22.95
CA GLU A 137 1.95 0.20 -23.60
C GLU A 137 2.55 1.15 -22.55
N ASP A 138 2.04 2.39 -22.46
CA ASP A 138 2.44 3.39 -21.46
C ASP A 138 1.52 3.47 -20.25
N HIS A 139 0.53 2.57 -20.15
CA HIS A 139 -0.41 2.52 -19.04
C HIS A 139 0.01 1.47 -18.00
N TYR A 140 -0.07 1.85 -16.73
CA TYR A 140 0.28 0.99 -15.62
C TYR A 140 -0.83 0.97 -14.57
N ILE A 141 -1.11 -0.22 -14.06
CA ILE A 141 -1.91 -0.42 -12.84
C ILE A 141 -1.01 -1.06 -11.78
N PRO A 142 -0.28 -0.25 -10.99
CA PRO A 142 0.58 -0.75 -9.94
C PRO A 142 -0.19 -0.96 -8.64
N VAL A 143 -0.19 -2.20 -8.16
CA VAL A 143 -0.79 -2.62 -6.89
C VAL A 143 0.30 -3.14 -5.97
N TYR A 144 0.24 -2.83 -4.68
CA TYR A 144 1.26 -3.29 -3.75
C TYR A 144 0.72 -3.48 -2.34
N THR A 145 1.50 -4.20 -1.54
CA THR A 145 1.24 -4.38 -0.12
C THR A 145 2.55 -4.43 0.67
N PHE A 146 2.44 -4.30 1.98
CA PHE A 146 3.53 -4.57 2.91
C PHE A 146 3.21 -5.81 3.74
N MET A 147 4.14 -6.75 3.82
CA MET A 147 3.96 -7.98 4.58
C MET A 147 5.21 -8.38 5.35
N SER A 148 5.01 -9.10 6.43
CA SER A 148 6.11 -9.68 7.19
C SER A 148 6.81 -10.78 6.38
N PRO A 149 8.07 -11.16 6.74
CA PRO A 149 8.73 -12.31 6.12
C PRO A 149 7.90 -13.58 6.19
N ASP A 150 7.27 -13.86 7.34
CA ASP A 150 6.46 -15.05 7.56
C ASP A 150 5.19 -15.07 6.67
N GLU A 151 4.59 -13.90 6.42
CA GLU A 151 3.45 -13.78 5.50
C GLU A 151 3.88 -13.92 4.06
N PHE A 152 5.07 -13.41 3.71
CA PHE A 152 5.64 -13.56 2.38
C PHE A 152 5.96 -15.02 2.08
N ASP A 153 6.56 -15.75 3.02
CA ASP A 153 6.88 -17.16 2.87
C ASP A 153 5.63 -18.04 2.71
N LYS A 154 4.49 -17.62 3.29
CA LYS A 154 3.19 -18.28 3.10
C LYS A 154 2.54 -18.00 1.74
N LEU A 155 3.07 -17.08 0.97
CA LEU A 155 2.67 -16.84 -0.43
C LEU A 155 3.14 -17.95 -1.39
N ASN A 156 3.61 -19.08 -0.89
CA ASN A 156 4.36 -20.16 -1.54
C ASN A 156 3.74 -20.88 -2.75
N ALA A 157 2.52 -20.56 -3.14
CA ALA A 157 1.89 -21.14 -4.35
C ALA A 157 1.83 -20.14 -5.51
N THR A 158 2.52 -19.02 -5.43
CA THR A 158 2.27 -17.86 -6.25
C THR A 158 3.47 -17.45 -7.07
N PRO A 159 3.28 -16.65 -8.11
CA PRO A 159 4.33 -16.28 -9.04
C PRO A 159 5.56 -15.74 -8.33
N HIS A 160 6.71 -15.98 -8.93
CA HIS A 160 7.99 -15.53 -8.41
C HIS A 160 8.05 -14.00 -8.36
N PHE A 161 8.33 -13.44 -7.17
CA PHE A 161 8.59 -12.01 -6.97
C PHE A 161 10.10 -11.76 -6.90
N PRO A 162 10.76 -11.39 -8.01
CA PRO A 162 12.18 -11.11 -8.00
C PRO A 162 12.52 -9.94 -7.08
N LEU A 163 13.70 -10.00 -6.49
CA LEU A 163 14.22 -8.90 -5.68
C LEU A 163 14.58 -7.72 -6.58
N LEU A 164 14.02 -6.55 -6.28
CA LEU A 164 14.44 -5.32 -6.94
C LEU A 164 15.84 -4.94 -6.43
N GLN A 165 16.83 -5.01 -7.30
CA GLN A 165 18.22 -4.68 -6.99
C GLN A 165 18.40 -3.17 -6.86
N SER A 166 19.33 -2.74 -6.02
CA SER A 166 19.70 -1.34 -5.96
C SER A 166 20.40 -0.89 -7.26
N LYS A 167 20.26 0.39 -7.62
CA LYS A 167 20.94 0.93 -8.81
C LYS A 167 22.45 0.70 -8.79
N LYS A 168 23.08 0.72 -7.60
CA LYS A 168 24.53 0.46 -7.43
C LYS A 168 24.91 -0.99 -7.69
N GLU A 169 24.05 -1.95 -7.32
CA GLU A 169 24.23 -3.37 -7.62
C GLU A 169 24.06 -3.61 -9.11
N LEU A 170 23.04 -3.01 -9.69
CA LEU A 170 22.75 -3.11 -11.12
C LEU A 170 23.91 -2.57 -12.00
N GLU A 171 24.56 -1.47 -11.60
CA GLU A 171 25.73 -0.92 -12.31
C GLU A 171 26.93 -1.87 -12.28
N LYS A 172 27.08 -2.67 -11.21
CA LYS A 172 28.14 -3.68 -11.12
C LYS A 172 27.84 -4.92 -11.97
N GLU A 173 26.62 -5.46 -11.84
CA GLU A 173 26.21 -6.68 -12.55
C GLU A 173 25.78 -6.42 -13.99
N GLY A 174 25.29 -5.24 -14.33
CA GLY A 174 24.82 -4.89 -15.67
C GLY A 174 25.89 -4.93 -16.75
N ARG A 175 27.18 -4.95 -16.38
CA ARG A 175 28.30 -5.19 -17.31
C ARG A 175 28.45 -6.66 -17.69
N GLU A 176 27.95 -7.57 -16.86
CA GLU A 176 28.08 -9.01 -17.06
C GLU A 176 26.81 -9.65 -17.64
N ASN A 177 25.64 -9.09 -17.38
CA ASN A 177 24.37 -9.65 -17.85
C ASN A 177 23.36 -8.59 -18.32
N MET A 178 23.40 -8.28 -19.60
CA MET A 178 22.54 -7.25 -20.23
C MET A 178 21.04 -7.59 -20.15
N ARG A 179 20.66 -8.87 -20.13
CA ARG A 179 19.26 -9.30 -20.03
C ARG A 179 18.70 -8.97 -18.64
N LEU A 180 19.44 -9.32 -17.59
CA LEU A 180 19.07 -9.01 -16.20
C LEU A 180 18.98 -7.50 -15.98
N ALA A 181 19.92 -6.74 -16.55
CA ALA A 181 19.89 -5.28 -16.49
C ALA A 181 18.63 -4.70 -17.15
N GLY A 182 18.21 -5.26 -18.28
CA GLY A 182 16.96 -4.87 -18.95
C GLY A 182 15.70 -5.15 -18.11
N GLU A 183 15.61 -6.33 -17.52
CA GLU A 183 14.51 -6.69 -16.62
C GLU A 183 14.45 -5.76 -15.40
N GLN A 184 15.56 -5.57 -14.72
CA GLN A 184 15.66 -4.70 -13.56
C GLN A 184 15.31 -3.24 -13.90
N ARG A 185 15.70 -2.77 -15.09
CA ARG A 185 15.33 -1.43 -15.56
C ARG A 185 13.81 -1.27 -15.68
N ARG A 186 13.11 -2.26 -16.24
CA ARG A 186 11.63 -2.25 -16.33
C ARG A 186 11.00 -2.23 -14.93
N LEU A 187 11.51 -3.05 -14.00
CA LEU A 187 11.05 -3.06 -12.62
C LEU A 187 11.27 -1.71 -11.91
N HIS A 188 12.39 -1.03 -12.18
CA HIS A 188 12.63 0.32 -11.65
C HIS A 188 11.65 1.36 -12.20
N ILE A 189 11.26 1.27 -13.48
CA ILE A 189 10.25 2.14 -14.07
C ILE A 189 8.90 1.88 -13.37
N ALA A 190 8.50 0.62 -13.27
CA ALA A 190 7.26 0.23 -12.57
C ALA A 190 7.26 0.67 -11.10
N GLU A 191 8.41 0.57 -10.41
CA GLU A 191 8.55 1.05 -9.03
C GLU A 191 8.40 2.56 -8.91
N ASN A 192 8.94 3.34 -9.83
CA ASN A 192 8.75 4.80 -9.85
C ASN A 192 7.26 5.16 -10.03
N ILE A 193 6.56 4.46 -10.93
CA ILE A 193 5.11 4.66 -11.14
C ILE A 193 4.34 4.23 -9.88
N ARG A 194 4.68 3.07 -9.30
CA ARG A 194 4.08 2.62 -8.03
C ARG A 194 4.26 3.65 -6.92
N TRP A 195 5.41 4.30 -6.82
CA TRP A 195 5.66 5.32 -5.81
C TRP A 195 4.70 6.51 -5.92
N MET A 196 4.35 6.92 -7.15
CA MET A 196 3.48 8.07 -7.40
C MET A 196 1.99 7.70 -7.38
N GLU A 197 1.63 6.57 -8.00
CA GLU A 197 0.25 6.24 -8.37
C GLU A 197 -0.20 4.86 -7.84
N GLY A 198 0.68 4.14 -7.14
CA GLY A 198 0.41 2.79 -6.65
C GLY A 198 -0.83 2.72 -5.75
N ALA A 199 -1.54 1.63 -5.88
CA ALA A 199 -2.70 1.28 -5.07
C ALA A 199 -2.27 0.33 -3.95
N GLU A 200 -2.30 0.80 -2.70
CA GLU A 200 -1.95 -0.02 -1.54
C GLU A 200 -3.14 -0.88 -1.12
N MET A 201 -2.93 -2.18 -1.10
CA MET A 201 -3.89 -3.17 -0.63
C MET A 201 -3.52 -3.71 0.75
N THR A 202 -4.49 -4.29 1.44
CA THR A 202 -4.20 -5.17 2.57
C THR A 202 -3.49 -6.44 2.07
N THR A 203 -2.79 -7.16 2.95
CA THR A 203 -2.12 -8.41 2.57
C THR A 203 -3.10 -9.44 2.01
N ASP A 204 -4.29 -9.53 2.59
CA ASP A 204 -5.30 -10.50 2.18
C ASP A 204 -5.96 -10.12 0.85
N ASP A 205 -6.27 -8.83 0.65
CA ASP A 205 -6.80 -8.33 -0.64
C ASP A 205 -5.78 -8.51 -1.76
N PHE A 206 -4.48 -8.26 -1.48
CA PHE A 206 -3.41 -8.47 -2.46
C PHE A 206 -3.29 -9.94 -2.86
N LYS A 207 -3.37 -10.88 -1.91
CA LYS A 207 -3.39 -12.33 -2.20
C LYS A 207 -4.58 -12.70 -3.08
N GLN A 208 -5.78 -12.22 -2.73
CA GLN A 208 -6.97 -12.46 -3.52
C GLN A 208 -6.87 -11.85 -4.92
N PHE A 209 -6.30 -10.64 -5.04
CA PHE A 209 -6.05 -10.00 -6.33
C PHE A 209 -5.15 -10.85 -7.22
N ILE A 210 -4.01 -11.33 -6.69
CA ILE A 210 -3.09 -12.21 -7.44
C ILE A 210 -3.79 -13.52 -7.84
N THR A 211 -4.52 -14.14 -6.93
CA THR A 211 -5.29 -15.37 -7.22
C THR A 211 -6.31 -15.11 -8.32
N ARG A 212 -7.04 -14.01 -8.24
CA ARG A 212 -8.04 -13.65 -9.25
C ARG A 212 -7.44 -13.40 -10.62
N LEU A 213 -6.28 -12.73 -10.68
CA LEU A 213 -5.54 -12.57 -11.94
C LEU A 213 -5.11 -13.92 -12.53
N GLN A 214 -4.64 -14.84 -11.71
CA GLN A 214 -4.25 -16.19 -12.16
C GLN A 214 -5.43 -17.00 -12.70
N GLU A 215 -6.59 -16.90 -12.05
CA GLU A 215 -7.80 -17.60 -12.47
C GLU A 215 -8.39 -17.04 -13.77
N GLN A 216 -8.45 -15.71 -13.89
CA GLN A 216 -9.08 -15.06 -15.05
C GLN A 216 -8.12 -14.93 -16.25
N PHE A 217 -6.83 -14.71 -15.99
CA PHE A 217 -5.83 -14.44 -17.01
C PHE A 217 -4.57 -15.30 -16.82
N PRO A 218 -4.69 -16.64 -16.85
CA PRO A 218 -3.55 -17.52 -16.56
C PRO A 218 -2.37 -17.31 -17.51
N GLN A 219 -2.62 -16.82 -18.73
CA GLN A 219 -1.59 -16.55 -19.74
C GLN A 219 -0.71 -15.33 -19.42
N TRP A 220 -1.11 -14.48 -18.47
CA TRP A 220 -0.34 -13.29 -18.10
C TRP A 220 0.70 -13.59 -17.02
N MET A 221 0.42 -14.55 -16.18
CA MET A 221 1.32 -14.87 -15.09
C MET A 221 2.55 -15.61 -15.59
N PRO A 222 3.76 -15.22 -15.15
CA PRO A 222 4.96 -15.95 -15.50
C PRO A 222 4.81 -17.40 -15.04
N ALA A 223 5.12 -18.32 -15.95
CA ALA A 223 5.12 -19.74 -15.62
C ALA A 223 6.05 -19.97 -14.41
N VAL A 224 5.55 -20.66 -13.40
CA VAL A 224 6.39 -21.14 -12.30
C VAL A 224 7.32 -22.20 -12.91
N ILE A 225 8.59 -21.82 -13.13
CA ILE A 225 9.64 -22.73 -13.58
C ILE A 225 10.20 -23.45 -12.37
#